data_07a2b23bf807865a6a483635299b7ec4
#
_entry.id   07a2b23bf807865a6a483635299b7ec4
#
_cell.length_a   1.000
_cell.length_b   1.000
_cell.length_c   1.000
_cell.angle_alpha   90.00
_cell.angle_beta   90.00
_cell.angle_gamma   90.00
#
_symmetry.space_group_name_H-M   'P 1'
#
loop_
_entity.id
_entity.type
_entity.pdbx_description
1 polymer ?
#
loop_
_entity_poly.entity_id
_entity_poly.type
_entity_poly.pdbx_seq_one_letter_code
_entity_poly.pdbx_strand_id
1 'polypeptide(L)'
;MSPGPLIVQSDRTVLLETGHPDASDARHELAIFAELERAPEHIHTYRITRLGLWNARAAGHDADFIIDSLTRWSKFELPGSVVSEIRSTIDRFGKLVITRDDEGLILVSDSDAVMAEVSSNKKVAELLEGRVDSGFRIQPWARGQLKQQLLKLGWPAEDNAGFTPGTPFEITLDNSDWDLRDYQKQAVAKFQAGGSGVVVLPCGAGKTLVGAATMAELQRNTLILVTNTVAARQWRDELLTRTSLREQDIAEYSGSSKELAPVTIATYQILTTKRKGEFAHLALLDARDWGLIIYDEVHLLPAPIFKMTADLQARRRLGLTATLVREDGRESDVFSLIGPKRFDAPWKDIEAQGYIAPAECFEVRVELPDEERMEYAIADGDARFRIAATAKAKIPLMKKILAKHAGEPTLIIGQYLDQIDEVAELLNIPKLTGQTPVDEREQLYKDFRSGKLTALVVSKVANFSVDLPEASVAIQISGAFGSRQEEAQRLGRLLRPKQDGRTAQFYTLIARDTLEQDFAQNRQRFLAEQGYSYEILDSDSI
;
A
#
# COMPACT_ATOMS: atom_id res chain seq x y z
N MET A 1 22.26 25.34 -17.60
CA MET A 1 21.28 24.66 -16.72
C MET A 1 22.04 24.19 -15.49
N SER A 2 21.53 24.41 -14.30
CA SER A 2 22.11 23.75 -13.11
C SER A 2 22.00 22.24 -13.29
N PRO A 3 22.97 21.44 -12.84
CA PRO A 3 22.90 20.00 -12.94
C PRO A 3 21.68 19.48 -12.15
N GLY A 4 20.99 18.47 -12.68
CA GLY A 4 19.79 17.91 -12.04
C GLY A 4 20.07 17.19 -10.71
N PRO A 5 19.02 16.84 -9.97
CA PRO A 5 19.14 16.24 -8.64
C PRO A 5 19.52 14.75 -8.64
N LEU A 6 19.52 14.07 -9.80
CA LEU A 6 19.75 12.63 -9.87
C LEU A 6 21.20 12.28 -10.22
N ILE A 7 21.70 11.21 -9.61
CA ILE A 7 22.95 10.55 -9.98
C ILE A 7 22.63 9.09 -10.28
N VAL A 8 22.71 8.71 -11.56
CA VAL A 8 22.44 7.35 -12.02
C VAL A 8 23.72 6.54 -12.07
N GLN A 9 23.75 5.42 -11.36
CA GLN A 9 24.90 4.51 -11.29
C GLN A 9 24.72 3.31 -12.23
N SER A 10 25.82 2.71 -12.66
CA SER A 10 25.84 1.60 -13.61
C SER A 10 25.15 0.32 -13.11
N ASP A 11 24.97 0.17 -11.80
CA ASP A 11 24.26 -0.93 -11.15
C ASP A 11 22.73 -0.69 -11.05
N ARG A 12 22.22 0.37 -11.70
CA ARG A 12 20.81 0.81 -11.68
C ARG A 12 20.35 1.45 -10.36
N THR A 13 21.29 1.79 -9.50
CA THR A 13 21.02 2.64 -8.35
C THR A 13 20.90 4.09 -8.82
N VAL A 14 19.88 4.79 -8.33
CA VAL A 14 19.69 6.22 -8.59
C VAL A 14 19.67 6.94 -7.26
N LEU A 15 20.59 7.88 -7.09
CA LEU A 15 20.64 8.75 -5.92
C LEU A 15 19.90 10.05 -6.25
N LEU A 16 19.04 10.50 -5.35
CA LEU A 16 18.30 11.76 -5.43
C LEU A 16 18.77 12.69 -4.31
N GLU A 17 19.31 13.84 -4.66
CA GLU A 17 19.67 14.91 -3.73
C GLU A 17 18.39 15.65 -3.28
N THR A 18 17.93 15.41 -2.05
CA THR A 18 16.63 15.92 -1.55
C THR A 18 16.57 17.43 -1.39
N GLY A 19 17.72 18.08 -1.12
CA GLY A 19 17.84 19.55 -1.00
C GLY A 19 17.84 20.31 -2.32
N HIS A 20 17.82 19.63 -3.47
CA HIS A 20 17.81 20.30 -4.77
C HIS A 20 16.43 20.92 -5.06
N PRO A 21 16.33 22.13 -5.66
CA PRO A 21 15.04 22.76 -5.98
C PRO A 21 14.08 21.88 -6.79
N ASP A 22 14.61 21.09 -7.71
CA ASP A 22 13.83 20.21 -8.60
C ASP A 22 13.67 18.78 -8.04
N ALA A 23 14.13 18.51 -6.81
CA ALA A 23 14.13 17.16 -6.23
C ALA A 23 12.73 16.53 -6.19
N SER A 24 11.73 17.35 -5.93
CA SER A 24 10.34 16.88 -5.84
C SER A 24 9.79 16.43 -7.20
N ASP A 25 10.08 17.14 -8.28
CA ASP A 25 9.61 16.80 -9.61
C ASP A 25 10.36 15.59 -10.17
N ALA A 26 11.67 15.53 -9.96
CA ALA A 26 12.49 14.38 -10.30
C ALA A 26 12.05 13.12 -9.55
N ARG A 27 11.72 13.21 -8.26
CA ARG A 27 11.20 12.11 -7.45
C ARG A 27 9.87 11.59 -7.99
N HIS A 28 9.01 12.50 -8.41
CA HIS A 28 7.71 12.15 -8.97
C HIS A 28 7.83 11.31 -10.23
N GLU A 29 8.65 11.73 -11.19
CA GLU A 29 8.89 10.94 -12.40
C GLU A 29 9.62 9.63 -12.10
N LEU A 30 10.60 9.64 -11.19
CA LEU A 30 11.36 8.45 -10.80
C LEU A 30 10.48 7.36 -10.17
N ALA A 31 9.48 7.73 -9.39
CA ALA A 31 8.56 6.80 -8.74
C ALA A 31 7.68 5.99 -9.73
N ILE A 32 7.59 6.40 -10.99
CA ILE A 32 6.86 5.67 -12.04
C ILE A 32 7.53 4.32 -12.33
N PHE A 33 8.88 4.27 -12.32
CA PHE A 33 9.65 3.13 -12.81
C PHE A 33 10.76 2.65 -11.86
N ALA A 34 11.03 3.34 -10.76
CA ALA A 34 12.04 2.98 -9.79
C ALA A 34 11.45 2.85 -8.39
N GLU A 35 12.05 1.99 -7.58
CA GLU A 35 11.63 1.70 -6.23
C GLU A 35 12.57 2.39 -5.24
N LEU A 36 12.02 3.06 -4.23
CA LEU A 36 12.79 3.68 -3.16
C LEU A 36 13.35 2.60 -2.23
N GLU A 37 14.67 2.49 -2.11
CA GLU A 37 15.34 1.54 -1.21
C GLU A 37 15.69 2.15 0.15
N ARG A 38 16.18 3.39 0.14
CA ARG A 38 16.58 4.12 1.36
C ARG A 38 16.21 5.58 1.23
N ALA A 39 15.84 6.19 2.34
CA ALA A 39 15.45 7.61 2.40
C ALA A 39 16.11 8.34 3.57
N PRO A 40 17.45 8.39 3.68
CA PRO A 40 18.11 9.28 4.61
C PRO A 40 17.89 10.74 4.20
N GLU A 41 18.05 11.68 5.15
CA GLU A 41 17.62 13.07 5.07
C GLU A 41 18.06 13.82 3.79
N HIS A 42 19.31 13.61 3.35
CA HIS A 42 19.89 14.40 2.26
C HIS A 42 19.94 13.69 0.91
N ILE A 43 19.95 12.37 0.90
CA ILE A 43 20.08 11.57 -0.33
C ILE A 43 19.16 10.36 -0.27
N HIS A 44 18.14 10.33 -1.13
CA HIS A 44 17.33 9.13 -1.30
C HIS A 44 17.97 8.18 -2.31
N THR A 45 17.92 6.90 -2.03
CA THR A 45 18.43 5.84 -2.91
C THR A 45 17.28 5.10 -3.54
N TYR A 46 17.20 5.13 -4.85
CA TYR A 46 16.24 4.38 -5.66
C TYR A 46 16.94 3.26 -6.42
N ARG A 47 16.17 2.24 -6.78
CA ARG A 47 16.61 1.18 -7.67
C ARG A 47 15.67 1.04 -8.85
N ILE A 48 16.22 1.02 -10.06
CA ILE A 48 15.48 0.64 -11.26
C ILE A 48 15.40 -0.88 -11.30
N THR A 49 14.20 -1.42 -11.03
CA THR A 49 13.95 -2.86 -11.04
C THR A 49 13.26 -3.28 -12.33
N ARG A 50 13.38 -4.56 -12.70
CA ARG A 50 12.63 -5.10 -13.85
C ARG A 50 11.13 -4.96 -13.65
N LEU A 51 10.66 -5.21 -12.43
CA LEU A 51 9.24 -5.10 -12.10
C LEU A 51 8.75 -3.65 -12.21
N GLY A 52 9.53 -2.68 -11.73
CA GLY A 52 9.25 -1.25 -11.89
C GLY A 52 9.12 -0.85 -13.36
N LEU A 53 10.05 -1.29 -14.20
CA LEU A 53 10.02 -1.04 -15.65
C LEU A 53 8.80 -1.67 -16.32
N TRP A 54 8.44 -2.92 -15.99
CA TRP A 54 7.25 -3.57 -16.56
C TRP A 54 5.94 -2.93 -16.07
N ASN A 55 5.89 -2.48 -14.82
CA ASN A 55 4.75 -1.70 -14.33
C ASN A 55 4.61 -0.37 -15.07
N ALA A 56 5.72 0.34 -15.32
CA ALA A 56 5.73 1.57 -16.11
C ALA A 56 5.23 1.29 -17.56
N ARG A 57 5.73 0.22 -18.19
CA ARG A 57 5.28 -0.18 -19.53
C ARG A 57 3.79 -0.51 -19.60
N ALA A 58 3.28 -1.25 -18.62
CA ALA A 58 1.87 -1.60 -18.50
C ALA A 58 0.97 -0.36 -18.27
N ALA A 59 1.52 0.69 -17.63
CA ALA A 59 0.86 1.98 -17.45
C ALA A 59 0.92 2.88 -18.72
N GLY A 60 1.66 2.46 -19.76
CA GLY A 60 1.76 3.16 -21.04
C GLY A 60 3.05 3.96 -21.25
N HIS A 61 4.03 3.86 -20.33
CA HIS A 61 5.33 4.52 -20.47
C HIS A 61 6.31 3.60 -21.22
N ASP A 62 6.92 4.11 -22.27
CA ASP A 62 7.93 3.39 -23.04
C ASP A 62 9.35 3.64 -22.54
N ALA A 63 10.32 3.00 -23.19
CA ALA A 63 11.74 3.14 -22.82
C ALA A 63 12.26 4.56 -23.05
N ASP A 64 11.77 5.24 -24.08
CA ASP A 64 12.21 6.60 -24.40
C ASP A 64 11.74 7.58 -23.32
N PHE A 65 10.48 7.48 -22.87
CA PHE A 65 10.00 8.28 -21.73
C PHE A 65 10.89 8.12 -20.49
N ILE A 66 11.25 6.88 -20.13
CA ILE A 66 12.07 6.60 -18.94
C ILE A 66 13.49 7.17 -19.10
N ILE A 67 14.09 6.98 -20.27
CA ILE A 67 15.44 7.49 -20.57
C ILE A 67 15.46 9.02 -20.60
N ASP A 68 14.46 9.63 -21.21
CA ASP A 68 14.33 11.10 -21.28
C ASP A 68 14.12 11.70 -19.88
N SER A 69 13.30 11.05 -19.04
CA SER A 69 13.10 11.45 -17.65
C SER A 69 14.43 11.39 -16.86
N LEU A 70 15.14 10.27 -16.93
CA LEU A 70 16.44 10.14 -16.29
C LEU A 70 17.45 11.16 -16.81
N THR A 71 17.50 11.39 -18.14
CA THR A 71 18.41 12.35 -18.77
C THR A 71 18.12 13.78 -18.33
N ARG A 72 16.86 14.16 -18.26
CA ARG A 72 16.41 15.49 -17.84
C ARG A 72 16.86 15.83 -16.43
N TRP A 73 16.73 14.87 -15.52
CA TRP A 73 16.98 15.08 -14.10
C TRP A 73 18.38 14.68 -13.64
N SER A 74 19.19 14.02 -14.48
CA SER A 74 20.53 13.58 -14.11
C SER A 74 21.54 14.71 -14.05
N LYS A 75 22.41 14.62 -13.05
CA LYS A 75 23.57 15.50 -12.86
C LYS A 75 24.69 15.20 -13.86
N PHE A 76 24.80 13.95 -14.29
CA PHE A 76 25.81 13.41 -15.18
C PHE A 76 25.17 12.64 -16.34
N GLU A 77 25.96 12.37 -17.37
CA GLU A 77 25.53 11.52 -18.49
C GLU A 77 25.14 10.11 -17.98
N LEU A 78 24.08 9.54 -18.54
CA LEU A 78 23.59 8.22 -18.16
C LEU A 78 24.59 7.13 -18.58
N PRO A 79 24.87 6.14 -17.70
CA PRO A 79 25.66 4.98 -18.10
C PRO A 79 24.99 4.23 -19.27
N GLY A 80 25.74 3.97 -20.35
CA GLY A 80 25.21 3.29 -21.53
C GLY A 80 24.65 1.88 -21.22
N SER A 81 25.20 1.20 -20.21
CA SER A 81 24.68 -0.09 -19.72
C SER A 81 23.26 0.03 -19.16
N VAL A 82 22.96 1.09 -18.43
CA VAL A 82 21.61 1.33 -17.87
C VAL A 82 20.62 1.61 -18.98
N VAL A 83 20.97 2.45 -19.94
CA VAL A 83 20.12 2.75 -21.11
C VAL A 83 19.80 1.47 -21.89
N SER A 84 20.82 0.65 -22.18
CA SER A 84 20.65 -0.62 -22.89
C SER A 84 19.76 -1.60 -22.11
N GLU A 85 19.94 -1.70 -20.81
CA GLU A 85 19.14 -2.60 -19.96
C GLU A 85 17.68 -2.14 -19.83
N ILE A 86 17.41 -0.82 -19.73
CA ILE A 86 16.05 -0.27 -19.73
C ILE A 86 15.34 -0.67 -21.04
N ARG A 87 15.95 -0.42 -22.21
CA ARG A 87 15.37 -0.80 -23.50
C ARG A 87 15.10 -2.30 -23.58
N SER A 88 16.11 -3.12 -23.29
CA SER A 88 15.99 -4.58 -23.35
C SER A 88 14.91 -5.12 -22.39
N THR A 89 14.75 -4.52 -21.20
CA THR A 89 13.74 -4.97 -20.23
C THR A 89 12.33 -4.57 -20.67
N ILE A 90 12.15 -3.34 -21.12
CA ILE A 90 10.86 -2.84 -21.62
C ILE A 90 10.41 -3.63 -22.84
N ASP A 91 11.32 -3.94 -23.77
CA ASP A 91 11.03 -4.68 -25.01
C ASP A 91 10.57 -6.12 -24.78
N ARG A 92 10.83 -6.69 -23.59
CA ARG A 92 10.34 -8.04 -23.22
C ARG A 92 8.84 -8.05 -22.90
N PHE A 93 8.30 -6.93 -22.45
CA PHE A 93 6.88 -6.82 -22.16
C PHE A 93 6.05 -6.84 -23.46
N GLY A 94 5.04 -7.70 -23.54
CA GLY A 94 4.21 -7.87 -24.73
C GLY A 94 4.78 -8.83 -25.78
N LYS A 95 6.01 -9.38 -25.59
CA LYS A 95 6.57 -10.44 -26.46
C LYS A 95 5.85 -11.77 -26.30
N LEU A 96 5.33 -12.03 -25.13
CA LEU A 96 4.49 -13.18 -24.83
C LEU A 96 3.08 -12.68 -24.50
N VAL A 97 2.09 -13.22 -25.19
CA VAL A 97 0.68 -12.86 -24.99
C VAL A 97 -0.13 -14.13 -24.72
N ILE A 98 -0.95 -14.08 -23.67
CA ILE A 98 -1.97 -15.10 -23.44
C ILE A 98 -3.26 -14.61 -24.08
N THR A 99 -3.77 -15.38 -25.00
CA THR A 99 -5.03 -15.11 -25.73
C THR A 99 -5.98 -16.29 -25.61
N ARG A 100 -7.16 -16.21 -26.22
CA ARG A 100 -8.18 -17.25 -26.21
C ARG A 100 -8.74 -17.41 -27.61
N ASP A 101 -8.91 -18.65 -28.03
CA ASP A 101 -9.71 -19.05 -29.16
C ASP A 101 -10.91 -19.92 -28.74
N ASP A 102 -11.59 -20.55 -29.70
CA ASP A 102 -12.77 -21.39 -29.45
C ASP A 102 -12.43 -22.67 -28.67
N GLU A 103 -11.18 -23.13 -28.72
CA GLU A 103 -10.71 -24.35 -28.04
C GLU A 103 -10.09 -24.08 -26.67
N GLY A 104 -9.76 -22.82 -26.33
CA GLY A 104 -9.22 -22.50 -25.01
C GLY A 104 -8.14 -21.42 -25.01
N LEU A 105 -7.21 -21.50 -24.07
CA LEU A 105 -6.14 -20.52 -23.86
C LEU A 105 -4.91 -20.89 -24.69
N ILE A 106 -4.27 -19.88 -25.29
CA ILE A 106 -3.05 -20.01 -26.09
C ILE A 106 -1.99 -19.04 -25.59
N LEU A 107 -0.75 -19.48 -25.47
CA LEU A 107 0.42 -18.65 -25.35
C LEU A 107 0.99 -18.39 -26.73
N VAL A 108 1.05 -17.14 -27.15
CA VAL A 108 1.56 -16.72 -28.46
C VAL A 108 2.75 -15.77 -28.31
N SER A 109 3.61 -15.73 -29.35
CA SER A 109 4.74 -14.80 -29.45
C SER A 109 4.97 -14.44 -30.91
N ASP A 110 5.41 -13.20 -31.14
CA ASP A 110 5.93 -12.74 -32.43
C ASP A 110 7.38 -13.18 -32.70
N SER A 111 8.01 -13.85 -31.71
CA SER A 111 9.39 -14.32 -31.74
C SER A 111 9.50 -15.82 -31.48
N ASP A 112 9.86 -16.58 -32.53
CA ASP A 112 10.13 -18.02 -32.40
C ASP A 112 11.24 -18.32 -31.38
N ALA A 113 12.25 -17.45 -31.29
CA ALA A 113 13.35 -17.61 -30.34
C ALA A 113 12.88 -17.51 -28.89
N VAL A 114 12.03 -16.51 -28.57
CA VAL A 114 11.44 -16.35 -27.24
C VAL A 114 10.53 -17.53 -26.92
N MET A 115 9.71 -17.96 -27.85
CA MET A 115 8.83 -19.11 -27.69
C MET A 115 9.61 -20.39 -27.44
N ALA A 116 10.70 -20.63 -28.19
CA ALA A 116 11.57 -21.79 -27.99
C ALA A 116 12.25 -21.74 -26.59
N GLU A 117 12.75 -20.58 -26.18
CA GLU A 117 13.37 -20.38 -24.86
C GLU A 117 12.40 -20.75 -23.74
N VAL A 118 11.20 -20.16 -23.73
CA VAL A 118 10.25 -20.35 -22.62
C VAL A 118 9.64 -21.76 -22.62
N SER A 119 9.33 -22.34 -23.78
CA SER A 119 8.75 -23.68 -23.88
C SER A 119 9.75 -24.81 -23.56
N SER A 120 11.05 -24.56 -23.67
CA SER A 120 12.10 -25.50 -23.25
C SER A 120 12.24 -25.56 -21.72
N ASN A 121 11.75 -24.59 -20.98
CA ASN A 121 11.81 -24.64 -19.53
C ASN A 121 10.82 -25.68 -18.99
N LYS A 122 11.31 -26.63 -18.19
CA LYS A 122 10.53 -27.76 -17.68
C LYS A 122 9.26 -27.34 -16.96
N LYS A 123 9.33 -26.30 -16.10
CA LYS A 123 8.17 -25.82 -15.34
C LYS A 123 7.13 -25.13 -16.21
N VAL A 124 7.54 -24.50 -17.30
CA VAL A 124 6.63 -23.91 -18.28
C VAL A 124 6.02 -25.01 -19.14
N ALA A 125 6.83 -25.95 -19.62
CA ALA A 125 6.36 -27.06 -20.45
C ALA A 125 5.25 -27.91 -19.78
N GLU A 126 5.33 -28.11 -18.46
CA GLU A 126 4.29 -28.81 -17.68
C GLU A 126 2.93 -28.08 -17.64
N LEU A 127 2.91 -26.78 -17.96
CA LEU A 127 1.71 -25.95 -17.98
C LEU A 127 1.11 -25.80 -19.39
N LEU A 128 1.77 -26.36 -20.39
CA LEU A 128 1.36 -26.35 -21.80
C LEU A 128 0.87 -27.74 -22.21
N GLU A 129 -0.16 -27.80 -23.05
CA GLU A 129 -0.71 -29.08 -23.55
C GLU A 129 -0.02 -29.53 -24.83
N GLY A 130 0.26 -28.60 -25.75
CA GLY A 130 0.82 -28.90 -27.04
C GLY A 130 0.98 -27.68 -27.92
N ARG A 131 1.68 -27.88 -29.05
CA ARG A 131 1.90 -26.81 -30.03
C ARG A 131 0.67 -26.67 -30.93
N VAL A 132 0.29 -25.42 -31.18
CA VAL A 132 -0.72 -25.00 -32.16
C VAL A 132 -0.08 -24.07 -33.19
N ASP A 133 -0.77 -23.73 -34.25
CA ASP A 133 -0.20 -22.93 -35.37
C ASP A 133 0.41 -21.60 -34.90
N SER A 134 -0.20 -20.94 -33.92
CA SER A 134 0.22 -19.63 -33.40
C SER A 134 1.03 -19.66 -32.10
N GLY A 135 1.26 -20.85 -31.52
CA GLY A 135 1.97 -20.94 -30.23
C GLY A 135 1.79 -22.28 -29.51
N PHE A 136 1.42 -22.22 -28.23
CA PHE A 136 1.16 -23.39 -27.39
C PHE A 136 -0.18 -23.30 -26.68
N ARG A 137 -0.97 -24.38 -26.69
CA ARG A 137 -2.16 -24.53 -25.86
C ARG A 137 -1.77 -24.53 -24.40
N ILE A 138 -2.51 -23.78 -23.57
CA ILE A 138 -2.29 -23.69 -22.12
C ILE A 138 -3.29 -24.63 -21.44
N GLN A 139 -2.82 -25.38 -20.43
CA GLN A 139 -3.68 -26.16 -19.57
C GLN A 139 -4.79 -25.27 -18.98
N PRO A 140 -6.08 -25.65 -18.96
CA PRO A 140 -7.20 -24.79 -18.55
C PRO A 140 -7.04 -24.14 -17.18
N TRP A 141 -6.38 -24.84 -16.25
CA TRP A 141 -6.12 -24.40 -14.87
C TRP A 141 -4.83 -23.57 -14.72
N ALA A 142 -3.96 -23.57 -15.73
CA ALA A 142 -2.58 -23.11 -15.59
C ALA A 142 -2.34 -21.61 -15.81
N ARG A 143 -3.36 -20.84 -16.24
CA ARG A 143 -3.24 -19.42 -16.63
C ARG A 143 -2.44 -18.57 -15.63
N GLY A 144 -2.76 -18.66 -14.34
CA GLY A 144 -2.07 -17.89 -13.31
C GLY A 144 -0.67 -18.41 -13.03
N GLN A 145 -0.51 -19.74 -12.95
CA GLN A 145 0.78 -20.37 -12.70
C GLN A 145 1.78 -20.12 -13.85
N LEU A 146 1.28 -20.14 -15.09
CA LEU A 146 2.08 -19.82 -16.27
C LEU A 146 2.63 -18.40 -16.21
N LYS A 147 1.79 -17.41 -15.90
CA LYS A 147 2.22 -16.01 -15.74
C LYS A 147 3.32 -15.86 -14.68
N GLN A 148 3.19 -16.57 -13.56
CA GLN A 148 4.23 -16.55 -12.53
C GLN A 148 5.55 -17.17 -13.00
N GLN A 149 5.50 -18.30 -13.72
CA GLN A 149 6.72 -18.94 -14.22
C GLN A 149 7.40 -18.11 -15.31
N LEU A 150 6.63 -17.54 -16.24
CA LEU A 150 7.15 -16.66 -17.29
C LEU A 150 7.80 -15.41 -16.69
N LEU A 151 7.16 -14.79 -15.68
CA LEU A 151 7.73 -13.65 -14.99
C LEU A 151 9.07 -13.97 -14.31
N LYS A 152 9.19 -15.15 -13.67
CA LYS A 152 10.45 -15.62 -13.06
C LYS A 152 11.56 -15.84 -14.09
N LEU A 153 11.21 -16.22 -15.31
CA LEU A 153 12.16 -16.35 -16.42
C LEU A 153 12.55 -14.99 -17.03
N GLY A 154 11.91 -13.90 -16.59
CA GLY A 154 12.14 -12.56 -17.11
C GLY A 154 11.39 -12.24 -18.41
N TRP A 155 10.34 -13.00 -18.70
CA TRP A 155 9.44 -12.82 -19.83
C TRP A 155 8.00 -12.63 -19.34
N PRO A 156 7.60 -11.43 -18.91
CA PRO A 156 6.23 -11.18 -18.47
C PRO A 156 5.25 -11.38 -19.63
N ALA A 157 4.21 -12.15 -19.40
CA ALA A 157 3.15 -12.32 -20.38
C ALA A 157 2.06 -11.25 -20.22
N GLU A 158 1.67 -10.65 -21.33
CA GLU A 158 0.47 -9.83 -21.43
C GLU A 158 -0.76 -10.74 -21.50
N ASP A 159 -1.78 -10.46 -20.70
CA ASP A 159 -2.94 -11.34 -20.58
C ASP A 159 -4.18 -10.75 -21.23
N ASN A 160 -4.40 -11.12 -22.50
CA ASN A 160 -5.48 -10.66 -23.36
C ASN A 160 -6.57 -11.73 -23.56
N ALA A 161 -6.60 -12.78 -22.73
CA ALA A 161 -7.56 -13.90 -22.86
C ALA A 161 -8.99 -13.55 -22.41
N GLY A 162 -9.23 -12.32 -21.99
CA GLY A 162 -10.53 -11.86 -21.55
C GLY A 162 -10.94 -12.37 -20.17
N PHE A 163 -12.16 -11.99 -19.77
CA PHE A 163 -12.74 -12.27 -18.45
C PHE A 163 -14.15 -12.82 -18.57
N THR A 164 -14.54 -13.64 -17.61
CA THR A 164 -15.92 -14.06 -17.43
C THR A 164 -16.78 -12.86 -17.04
N PRO A 165 -17.94 -12.63 -17.66
CA PRO A 165 -18.76 -11.46 -17.41
C PRO A 165 -19.29 -11.39 -15.97
N GLY A 166 -19.56 -12.53 -15.33
CA GLY A 166 -20.22 -12.60 -14.02
C GLY A 166 -21.73 -12.34 -14.11
N THR A 167 -22.44 -12.62 -13.01
CA THR A 167 -23.87 -12.36 -12.93
C THR A 167 -24.14 -10.86 -12.91
N PRO A 168 -25.02 -10.33 -13.78
CA PRO A 168 -25.43 -8.92 -13.75
C PRO A 168 -26.08 -8.55 -12.42
N PHE A 169 -25.73 -7.39 -11.92
CA PHE A 169 -26.36 -6.78 -10.76
C PHE A 169 -26.27 -5.26 -10.87
N GLU A 170 -27.39 -4.58 -10.80
CA GLU A 170 -27.47 -3.14 -10.99
C GLU A 170 -26.88 -2.39 -9.78
N ILE A 171 -25.91 -1.56 -10.02
CA ILE A 171 -25.25 -0.70 -9.03
C ILE A 171 -25.01 0.65 -9.69
N THR A 172 -25.47 1.74 -9.07
CA THR A 172 -25.20 3.10 -9.53
C THR A 172 -24.59 3.91 -8.38
N LEU A 173 -23.77 4.92 -8.71
CA LEU A 173 -23.32 5.89 -7.73
C LEU A 173 -24.45 6.84 -7.37
N ASP A 174 -24.58 7.18 -6.10
CA ASP A 174 -25.44 8.28 -5.64
C ASP A 174 -24.58 9.56 -5.57
N ASN A 175 -24.65 10.35 -6.62
CA ASN A 175 -23.87 11.58 -6.80
C ASN A 175 -24.68 12.82 -6.41
N SER A 176 -25.70 12.73 -5.57
CA SER A 176 -26.57 13.85 -5.19
C SER A 176 -25.80 15.01 -4.55
N ASP A 177 -24.81 14.69 -3.70
CA ASP A 177 -24.08 15.66 -2.88
C ASP A 177 -22.56 15.64 -3.09
N TRP A 178 -22.04 14.80 -4.00
CA TRP A 178 -20.60 14.63 -4.25
C TRP A 178 -20.32 14.14 -5.67
N ASP A 179 -19.07 14.24 -6.13
CA ASP A 179 -18.62 13.66 -7.40
C ASP A 179 -17.24 13.03 -7.24
N LEU A 180 -16.95 12.08 -8.11
CA LEU A 180 -15.61 11.50 -8.23
C LEU A 180 -14.62 12.58 -8.66
N ARG A 181 -13.47 12.58 -8.03
CA ARG A 181 -12.35 13.43 -8.39
C ARG A 181 -11.74 12.96 -9.72
N ASP A 182 -11.09 13.84 -10.46
CA ASP A 182 -10.56 13.52 -11.78
C ASP A 182 -9.58 12.33 -11.77
N TYR A 183 -8.70 12.25 -10.78
CA TYR A 183 -7.78 11.12 -10.64
C TYR A 183 -8.52 9.81 -10.31
N GLN A 184 -9.65 9.84 -9.59
CA GLN A 184 -10.47 8.66 -9.32
C GLN A 184 -11.17 8.18 -10.60
N LYS A 185 -11.70 9.11 -11.42
CA LYS A 185 -12.27 8.80 -12.74
C LYS A 185 -11.22 8.17 -13.66
N GLN A 186 -10.01 8.73 -13.68
CA GLN A 186 -8.89 8.17 -14.44
C GLN A 186 -8.49 6.77 -13.96
N ALA A 187 -8.42 6.55 -12.65
CA ALA A 187 -8.11 5.23 -12.08
C ALA A 187 -9.13 4.17 -12.53
N VAL A 188 -10.42 4.49 -12.46
CA VAL A 188 -11.50 3.61 -12.92
C VAL A 188 -11.36 3.31 -14.43
N ALA A 189 -11.17 4.33 -15.26
CA ALA A 189 -11.02 4.18 -16.71
C ALA A 189 -9.80 3.31 -17.09
N LYS A 190 -8.66 3.53 -16.43
CA LYS A 190 -7.45 2.75 -16.65
C LYS A 190 -7.60 1.28 -16.21
N PHE A 191 -8.31 1.04 -15.12
CA PHE A 191 -8.64 -0.33 -14.70
C PHE A 191 -9.58 -1.01 -15.72
N GLN A 192 -10.62 -0.34 -16.16
CA GLN A 192 -11.57 -0.89 -17.12
C GLN A 192 -10.88 -1.31 -18.43
N ALA A 193 -9.99 -0.47 -18.95
CA ALA A 193 -9.23 -0.78 -20.17
C ALA A 193 -8.42 -2.07 -20.05
N GLY A 194 -7.91 -2.40 -18.84
CA GLY A 194 -7.11 -3.60 -18.63
C GLY A 194 -7.86 -4.78 -18.02
N GLY A 195 -8.99 -4.54 -17.35
CA GLY A 195 -9.83 -5.54 -16.67
C GLY A 195 -9.21 -6.27 -15.48
N SER A 196 -7.91 -6.13 -15.25
CA SER A 196 -7.20 -6.59 -14.05
C SER A 196 -5.98 -5.73 -13.78
N GLY A 197 -5.65 -5.53 -12.52
CA GLY A 197 -4.47 -4.77 -12.11
C GLY A 197 -4.66 -4.01 -10.81
N VAL A 198 -3.66 -3.20 -10.49
CA VAL A 198 -3.59 -2.49 -9.21
C VAL A 198 -3.73 -0.98 -9.44
N VAL A 199 -4.54 -0.36 -8.59
CA VAL A 199 -4.65 1.09 -8.45
C VAL A 199 -3.96 1.49 -7.16
N VAL A 200 -2.94 2.34 -7.27
CA VAL A 200 -2.17 2.85 -6.14
C VAL A 200 -2.67 4.27 -5.84
N LEU A 201 -3.21 4.45 -4.64
CA LEU A 201 -3.72 5.73 -4.17
C LEU A 201 -3.28 5.97 -2.73
N PRO A 202 -2.82 7.17 -2.39
CA PRO A 202 -2.47 7.53 -1.02
C PRO A 202 -3.59 7.22 -0.01
N CYS A 203 -3.23 7.13 1.26
CA CYS A 203 -4.22 7.06 2.33
C CYS A 203 -5.10 8.32 2.31
N GLY A 204 -6.43 8.15 2.46
CA GLY A 204 -7.39 9.26 2.39
C GLY A 204 -7.78 9.71 0.98
N ALA A 205 -7.15 9.20 -0.08
CA ALA A 205 -7.48 9.55 -1.46
C ALA A 205 -8.77 8.87 -2.01
N GLY A 206 -9.50 8.13 -1.18
CA GLY A 206 -10.78 7.53 -1.56
C GLY A 206 -10.66 6.24 -2.36
N LYS A 207 -9.77 5.31 -1.96
CA LYS A 207 -9.65 3.96 -2.56
C LYS A 207 -11.00 3.24 -2.64
N THR A 208 -11.79 3.31 -1.57
CA THR A 208 -13.13 2.71 -1.49
C THR A 208 -14.07 3.27 -2.55
N LEU A 209 -14.01 4.59 -2.81
CA LEU A 209 -14.79 5.24 -3.86
C LEU A 209 -14.40 4.78 -5.27
N VAL A 210 -13.11 4.56 -5.52
CA VAL A 210 -12.65 3.97 -6.80
C VAL A 210 -13.18 2.55 -6.96
N GLY A 211 -13.20 1.76 -5.88
CA GLY A 211 -13.82 0.44 -5.87
C GLY A 211 -15.32 0.50 -6.15
N ALA A 212 -16.07 1.36 -5.45
CA ALA A 212 -17.50 1.57 -5.66
C ALA A 212 -17.82 2.04 -7.09
N ALA A 213 -17.05 2.97 -7.62
CA ALA A 213 -17.19 3.44 -9.00
C ALA A 213 -16.91 2.33 -10.02
N THR A 214 -15.90 1.49 -9.77
CA THR A 214 -15.62 0.33 -10.61
C THR A 214 -16.77 -0.68 -10.59
N MET A 215 -17.40 -0.89 -9.43
CA MET A 215 -18.60 -1.74 -9.31
C MET A 215 -19.78 -1.17 -10.10
N ALA A 216 -20.02 0.13 -9.99
CA ALA A 216 -21.09 0.82 -10.71
C ALA A 216 -20.92 0.76 -12.23
N GLU A 217 -19.68 0.87 -12.71
CA GLU A 217 -19.38 0.76 -14.14
C GLU A 217 -19.53 -0.67 -14.67
N LEU A 218 -19.17 -1.67 -13.90
CA LEU A 218 -19.25 -3.08 -14.33
C LEU A 218 -20.64 -3.66 -14.14
N GLN A 219 -21.39 -3.24 -13.15
CA GLN A 219 -22.74 -3.73 -12.80
C GLN A 219 -22.81 -5.26 -12.70
N ARG A 220 -21.96 -5.82 -11.82
CA ARG A 220 -21.83 -7.29 -11.64
C ARG A 220 -21.74 -7.64 -10.17
N ASN A 221 -22.11 -8.89 -9.85
CA ASN A 221 -21.82 -9.45 -8.54
C ASN A 221 -20.35 -9.23 -8.19
N THR A 222 -20.10 -8.71 -7.00
CA THR A 222 -18.75 -8.32 -6.56
C THR A 222 -18.38 -8.98 -5.23
N LEU A 223 -17.19 -9.55 -5.18
CA LEU A 223 -16.55 -10.01 -3.95
C LEU A 223 -15.48 -8.99 -3.53
N ILE A 224 -15.58 -8.49 -2.32
CA ILE A 224 -14.61 -7.53 -1.75
C ILE A 224 -13.84 -8.23 -0.63
N LEU A 225 -12.53 -8.31 -0.78
CA LEU A 225 -11.63 -8.93 0.19
C LEU A 225 -10.88 -7.86 0.95
N VAL A 226 -11.01 -7.88 2.28
CA VAL A 226 -10.48 -6.86 3.18
C VAL A 226 -9.59 -7.47 4.28
N THR A 227 -8.81 -6.64 4.94
CA THR A 227 -7.85 -7.09 5.96
C THR A 227 -8.50 -7.54 7.26
N ASN A 228 -9.61 -6.89 7.68
CA ASN A 228 -10.27 -7.15 8.96
C ASN A 228 -11.74 -6.71 8.94
N THR A 229 -12.46 -6.98 10.02
CA THR A 229 -13.89 -6.67 10.15
C THR A 229 -14.18 -5.16 10.23
N VAL A 230 -13.22 -4.35 10.68
CA VAL A 230 -13.38 -2.89 10.69
C VAL A 230 -13.38 -2.35 9.27
N ALA A 231 -12.43 -2.81 8.45
CA ALA A 231 -12.41 -2.49 7.03
C ALA A 231 -13.69 -2.97 6.32
N ALA A 232 -14.22 -4.14 6.70
CA ALA A 232 -15.49 -4.63 6.15
C ALA A 232 -16.66 -3.68 6.45
N ARG A 233 -16.76 -3.18 7.68
CA ARG A 233 -17.80 -2.20 8.06
C ARG A 233 -17.62 -0.88 7.32
N GLN A 234 -16.39 -0.37 7.21
CA GLN A 234 -16.11 0.86 6.46
C GLN A 234 -16.53 0.74 4.99
N TRP A 235 -16.23 -0.40 4.34
CA TRP A 235 -16.69 -0.67 2.99
C TRP A 235 -18.22 -0.69 2.90
N ARG A 236 -18.87 -1.39 3.83
CA ARG A 236 -20.34 -1.46 3.88
C ARG A 236 -20.96 -0.07 4.01
N ASP A 237 -20.51 0.72 5.00
CA ASP A 237 -21.04 2.04 5.28
C ASP A 237 -20.85 3.00 4.09
N GLU A 238 -19.67 2.96 3.46
CA GLU A 238 -19.37 3.77 2.28
C GLU A 238 -20.24 3.36 1.08
N LEU A 239 -20.42 2.06 0.85
CA LEU A 239 -21.28 1.56 -0.22
C LEU A 239 -22.74 1.96 -0.01
N LEU A 240 -23.27 1.84 1.21
CA LEU A 240 -24.65 2.25 1.53
C LEU A 240 -24.87 3.76 1.39
N THR A 241 -23.83 4.56 1.64
CA THR A 241 -23.91 6.02 1.57
C THR A 241 -23.71 6.57 0.16
N ARG A 242 -22.89 5.88 -0.67
CA ARG A 242 -22.41 6.42 -1.95
C ARG A 242 -22.97 5.70 -3.18
N THR A 243 -23.79 4.66 -2.99
CA THR A 243 -24.34 3.89 -4.10
C THR A 243 -25.82 3.61 -3.90
N SER A 244 -26.48 3.06 -4.93
CA SER A 244 -27.87 2.61 -4.87
C SER A 244 -28.09 1.34 -4.05
N LEU A 245 -27.03 0.75 -3.48
CA LEU A 245 -27.10 -0.49 -2.71
C LEU A 245 -27.86 -0.29 -1.39
N ARG A 246 -28.65 -1.31 -1.03
CA ARG A 246 -29.38 -1.38 0.23
C ARG A 246 -28.74 -2.45 1.12
N GLU A 247 -29.07 -2.46 2.39
CA GLU A 247 -28.53 -3.42 3.37
C GLU A 247 -28.65 -4.88 2.93
N GLN A 248 -29.75 -5.25 2.29
CA GLN A 248 -29.99 -6.61 1.79
C GLN A 248 -29.10 -7.01 0.60
N ASP A 249 -28.53 -6.04 -0.10
CA ASP A 249 -27.70 -6.23 -1.28
C ASP A 249 -26.22 -6.49 -0.90
N ILE A 250 -25.87 -6.22 0.37
CA ILE A 250 -24.51 -6.35 0.92
C ILE A 250 -24.49 -7.35 2.06
N ALA A 251 -23.65 -8.37 1.95
CA ALA A 251 -23.42 -9.34 3.02
C ALA A 251 -21.98 -9.28 3.54
N GLU A 252 -21.80 -9.54 4.84
CA GLU A 252 -20.51 -9.74 5.46
C GLU A 252 -20.22 -11.23 5.63
N TYR A 253 -19.06 -11.67 5.14
CA TYR A 253 -18.57 -13.03 5.30
C TYR A 253 -17.30 -13.04 6.16
N SER A 254 -17.46 -13.26 7.45
CA SER A 254 -16.40 -13.19 8.45
C SER A 254 -16.51 -14.32 9.49
N GLY A 255 -15.76 -14.22 10.58
CA GLY A 255 -15.86 -15.17 11.70
C GLY A 255 -17.25 -15.20 12.35
N SER A 256 -17.96 -14.08 12.36
CA SER A 256 -19.26 -13.88 13.02
C SER A 256 -20.47 -14.05 12.12
N SER A 257 -20.34 -13.82 10.82
CA SER A 257 -21.42 -13.95 9.81
C SER A 257 -20.92 -14.68 8.57
N LYS A 258 -21.80 -15.44 7.91
CA LYS A 258 -21.49 -16.19 6.68
C LYS A 258 -22.60 -16.04 5.64
N GLU A 259 -23.12 -14.84 5.55
CA GLU A 259 -24.16 -14.50 4.57
C GLU A 259 -23.54 -14.21 3.20
N LEU A 260 -24.32 -14.44 2.16
CA LEU A 260 -23.98 -14.19 0.77
C LEU A 260 -25.02 -13.28 0.13
N ALA A 261 -24.55 -12.21 -0.51
CA ALA A 261 -25.36 -11.28 -1.28
C ALA A 261 -24.67 -10.96 -2.62
N PRO A 262 -25.32 -10.25 -3.55
CA PRO A 262 -24.67 -9.80 -4.79
C PRO A 262 -23.38 -9.05 -4.58
N VAL A 263 -23.28 -8.28 -3.48
CA VAL A 263 -22.04 -7.71 -2.98
C VAL A 263 -21.69 -8.39 -1.66
N THR A 264 -20.58 -9.11 -1.63
CA THR A 264 -20.14 -9.83 -0.43
C THR A 264 -18.75 -9.30 0.00
N ILE A 265 -18.64 -8.91 1.26
CA ILE A 265 -17.40 -8.42 1.85
C ILE A 265 -16.84 -9.50 2.77
N ALA A 266 -15.64 -9.98 2.49
CA ALA A 266 -14.99 -11.04 3.27
C ALA A 266 -13.61 -10.64 3.76
N THR A 267 -13.21 -11.11 4.94
CA THR A 267 -11.87 -10.85 5.45
C THR A 267 -10.86 -11.87 4.90
N TYR A 268 -9.61 -11.45 4.69
CA TYR A 268 -8.52 -12.36 4.32
C TYR A 268 -8.37 -13.50 5.33
N GLN A 269 -8.59 -13.21 6.61
CA GLN A 269 -8.48 -14.19 7.67
C GLN A 269 -9.45 -15.35 7.52
N ILE A 270 -10.72 -15.10 7.14
CA ILE A 270 -11.69 -16.18 6.98
C ILE A 270 -11.29 -17.13 5.85
N LEU A 271 -10.76 -16.62 4.75
CA LEU A 271 -10.29 -17.44 3.62
C LEU A 271 -9.08 -18.30 3.98
N THR A 272 -8.23 -17.81 4.89
CA THR A 272 -7.03 -18.55 5.34
C THR A 272 -7.29 -19.49 6.52
N THR A 273 -8.51 -19.50 7.05
CA THR A 273 -8.89 -20.37 8.17
C THR A 273 -8.92 -21.83 7.71
N LYS A 274 -8.15 -22.67 8.40
CA LYS A 274 -8.10 -24.12 8.16
C LYS A 274 -8.97 -24.87 9.15
N ARG A 275 -9.70 -25.88 8.64
CA ARG A 275 -10.37 -26.92 9.44
C ARG A 275 -9.91 -28.28 8.94
N LYS A 276 -9.43 -29.13 9.83
CA LYS A 276 -8.87 -30.45 9.49
C LYS A 276 -7.78 -30.40 8.39
N GLY A 277 -6.97 -29.33 8.36
CA GLY A 277 -5.89 -29.15 7.39
C GLY A 277 -6.29 -28.48 6.07
N GLU A 278 -7.57 -28.37 5.75
CA GLU A 278 -8.08 -27.75 4.54
C GLU A 278 -8.64 -26.35 4.79
N PHE A 279 -8.59 -25.49 3.77
CA PHE A 279 -9.18 -24.15 3.84
C PHE A 279 -10.70 -24.23 3.80
N ALA A 280 -11.35 -24.03 4.93
CA ALA A 280 -12.77 -24.28 5.14
C ALA A 280 -13.72 -23.38 4.33
N HIS A 281 -13.23 -22.24 3.84
CA HIS A 281 -14.06 -21.20 3.22
C HIS A 281 -13.69 -20.89 1.77
N LEU A 282 -12.92 -21.77 1.11
CA LEU A 282 -12.58 -21.63 -0.31
C LEU A 282 -13.82 -21.57 -1.23
N ALA A 283 -14.85 -22.30 -0.88
CA ALA A 283 -16.09 -22.31 -1.64
C ALA A 283 -16.73 -20.93 -1.82
N LEU A 284 -16.34 -19.92 -0.99
CA LEU A 284 -16.77 -18.54 -1.17
C LEU A 284 -16.35 -17.97 -2.55
N LEU A 285 -15.18 -18.36 -3.04
CA LEU A 285 -14.65 -17.85 -4.30
C LEU A 285 -15.48 -18.27 -5.51
N ASP A 286 -16.22 -19.37 -5.38
CA ASP A 286 -17.12 -19.93 -6.40
C ASP A 286 -18.61 -19.91 -5.96
N ALA A 287 -18.91 -19.35 -4.78
CA ALA A 287 -20.28 -19.35 -4.22
C ALA A 287 -21.27 -18.56 -5.08
N ARG A 288 -20.78 -17.63 -5.86
CA ARG A 288 -21.52 -16.87 -6.88
C ARG A 288 -20.67 -16.71 -8.12
N ASP A 289 -21.28 -16.42 -9.25
CA ASP A 289 -20.58 -16.04 -10.46
C ASP A 289 -20.14 -14.57 -10.35
N TRP A 290 -18.99 -14.36 -9.65
CA TRP A 290 -18.41 -13.05 -9.43
C TRP A 290 -17.89 -12.44 -10.73
N GLY A 291 -18.33 -11.24 -11.09
CA GLY A 291 -17.81 -10.51 -12.23
C GLY A 291 -16.61 -9.63 -11.86
N LEU A 292 -16.47 -9.30 -10.56
CA LEU A 292 -15.37 -8.50 -10.04
C LEU A 292 -14.93 -9.04 -8.68
N ILE A 293 -13.63 -9.09 -8.46
CA ILE A 293 -13.03 -9.33 -7.13
C ILE A 293 -12.15 -8.12 -6.80
N ILE A 294 -12.46 -7.45 -5.69
CA ILE A 294 -11.67 -6.33 -5.18
C ILE A 294 -10.79 -6.83 -4.03
N TYR A 295 -9.52 -6.53 -4.07
CA TYR A 295 -8.53 -6.82 -3.04
C TYR A 295 -8.12 -5.50 -2.39
N ASP A 296 -8.71 -5.20 -1.23
CA ASP A 296 -8.33 -4.00 -0.48
C ASP A 296 -7.02 -4.23 0.26
N GLU A 297 -6.14 -3.22 0.23
CA GLU A 297 -4.77 -3.31 0.73
C GLU A 297 -4.03 -4.54 0.18
N VAL A 298 -4.02 -4.67 -1.15
CA VAL A 298 -3.53 -5.86 -1.87
C VAL A 298 -2.09 -6.26 -1.53
N HIS A 299 -1.27 -5.31 -1.08
CA HIS A 299 0.10 -5.58 -0.63
C HIS A 299 0.16 -6.47 0.62
N LEU A 300 -0.93 -6.57 1.40
CA LEU A 300 -1.06 -7.47 2.56
C LEU A 300 -1.62 -8.84 2.23
N LEU A 301 -1.91 -9.10 0.98
CA LEU A 301 -2.53 -10.36 0.58
C LEU A 301 -1.73 -11.56 1.11
N PRO A 302 -2.31 -12.43 1.95
CA PRO A 302 -1.60 -13.59 2.49
C PRO A 302 -1.18 -14.57 1.41
N ALA A 303 -0.02 -15.22 1.57
CA ALA A 303 0.52 -16.17 0.61
C ALA A 303 -0.46 -17.29 0.17
N PRO A 304 -1.32 -17.87 1.04
CA PRO A 304 -2.32 -18.83 0.60
C PRO A 304 -3.33 -18.25 -0.38
N ILE A 305 -3.73 -16.97 -0.22
CA ILE A 305 -4.69 -16.32 -1.12
C ILE A 305 -4.08 -16.07 -2.49
N PHE A 306 -2.79 -15.79 -2.60
CA PHE A 306 -2.13 -15.73 -3.90
C PHE A 306 -2.30 -17.02 -4.69
N LYS A 307 -2.11 -18.17 -4.04
CA LYS A 307 -2.31 -19.47 -4.70
C LYS A 307 -3.76 -19.63 -5.20
N MET A 308 -4.73 -19.23 -4.40
CA MET A 308 -6.15 -19.26 -4.79
C MET A 308 -6.44 -18.28 -5.94
N THR A 309 -5.83 -17.09 -5.91
CA THR A 309 -5.99 -16.09 -6.97
C THR A 309 -5.44 -16.58 -8.32
N ALA A 310 -4.47 -17.49 -8.31
CA ALA A 310 -3.99 -18.12 -9.55
C ALA A 310 -5.11 -18.86 -10.30
N ASP A 311 -6.08 -19.43 -9.57
CA ASP A 311 -7.22 -20.15 -10.16
C ASP A 311 -8.36 -19.19 -10.59
N LEU A 312 -8.34 -17.93 -10.11
CA LEU A 312 -9.35 -16.91 -10.40
C LEU A 312 -9.02 -16.01 -11.60
N GLN A 313 -8.12 -16.42 -12.48
CA GLN A 313 -7.63 -15.57 -13.56
C GLN A 313 -8.69 -15.18 -14.59
N ALA A 314 -9.78 -15.94 -14.69
CA ALA A 314 -10.95 -15.62 -15.52
C ALA A 314 -11.81 -14.48 -14.96
N ARG A 315 -11.65 -14.09 -13.69
CA ARG A 315 -12.39 -12.99 -13.06
C ARG A 315 -11.65 -11.66 -13.18
N ARG A 316 -12.38 -10.53 -13.26
CA ARG A 316 -11.75 -9.22 -13.12
C ARG A 316 -11.23 -9.04 -11.70
N ARG A 317 -10.02 -8.51 -11.56
CA ARG A 317 -9.34 -8.39 -10.26
C ARG A 317 -8.81 -6.98 -10.11
N LEU A 318 -9.37 -6.24 -9.14
CA LEU A 318 -8.93 -4.91 -8.78
C LEU A 318 -8.18 -4.97 -7.45
N GLY A 319 -6.89 -4.69 -7.47
CA GLY A 319 -6.10 -4.44 -6.27
C GLY A 319 -6.12 -2.96 -5.92
N LEU A 320 -6.44 -2.64 -4.68
CA LEU A 320 -6.37 -1.28 -4.14
C LEU A 320 -5.28 -1.23 -3.07
N THR A 321 -4.42 -0.23 -3.09
CA THR A 321 -3.36 -0.09 -2.09
C THR A 321 -2.82 1.34 -2.03
N ALA A 322 -2.18 1.69 -0.93
CA ALA A 322 -1.38 2.91 -0.83
C ALA A 322 0.07 2.70 -1.32
N THR A 323 0.56 1.47 -1.34
CA THR A 323 1.90 1.11 -1.80
C THR A 323 1.91 -0.30 -2.38
N LEU A 324 2.75 -0.54 -3.40
CA LEU A 324 2.98 -1.88 -3.93
C LEU A 324 4.12 -2.62 -3.22
N VAL A 325 4.87 -1.94 -2.37
CA VAL A 325 5.98 -2.56 -1.65
C VAL A 325 5.44 -3.53 -0.60
N ARG A 326 5.94 -4.76 -0.63
CA ARG A 326 5.60 -5.82 0.31
C ARG A 326 6.78 -6.11 1.24
N GLU A 327 6.47 -6.44 2.49
CA GLU A 327 7.50 -6.80 3.48
C GLU A 327 8.15 -8.16 3.18
N ASP A 328 7.43 -9.05 2.46
CA ASP A 328 7.90 -10.38 2.08
C ASP A 328 8.59 -10.46 0.70
N GLY A 329 8.76 -9.32 0.01
CA GLY A 329 9.42 -9.23 -1.30
C GLY A 329 8.67 -9.94 -2.44
N ARG A 330 7.36 -10.17 -2.29
CA ARG A 330 6.52 -10.89 -3.28
C ARG A 330 5.69 -9.98 -4.17
N GLU A 331 6.18 -8.81 -4.50
CA GLU A 331 5.52 -7.86 -5.41
C GLU A 331 5.27 -8.49 -6.79
N SER A 332 6.15 -9.39 -7.21
CA SER A 332 6.00 -10.16 -8.46
C SER A 332 4.75 -11.04 -8.50
N ASP A 333 4.28 -11.54 -7.35
CA ASP A 333 3.03 -12.30 -7.28
C ASP A 333 1.82 -11.37 -7.48
N VAL A 334 1.85 -10.15 -6.94
CA VAL A 334 0.80 -9.14 -7.19
C VAL A 334 0.74 -8.81 -8.69
N PHE A 335 1.88 -8.52 -9.31
CA PHE A 335 1.96 -8.23 -10.74
C PHE A 335 1.40 -9.36 -11.61
N SER A 336 1.79 -10.60 -11.35
CA SER A 336 1.41 -11.75 -12.18
C SER A 336 -0.03 -12.21 -11.97
N LEU A 337 -0.56 -12.16 -10.74
CA LEU A 337 -1.84 -12.76 -10.37
C LEU A 337 -2.99 -11.76 -10.26
N ILE A 338 -2.75 -10.59 -9.69
CA ILE A 338 -3.76 -9.52 -9.66
C ILE A 338 -3.68 -8.74 -10.98
N GLY A 339 -2.50 -8.35 -11.36
CA GLY A 339 -2.19 -7.63 -12.58
C GLY A 339 -1.21 -6.49 -12.35
N PRO A 340 -0.76 -5.84 -13.43
CA PRO A 340 0.18 -4.73 -13.34
C PRO A 340 -0.44 -3.50 -12.67
N LYS A 341 0.40 -2.55 -12.26
CA LYS A 341 -0.02 -1.23 -11.83
C LYS A 341 -0.70 -0.50 -12.99
N ARG A 342 -2.01 -0.26 -12.89
CA ARG A 342 -2.80 0.42 -13.92
C ARG A 342 -2.83 1.93 -13.72
N PHE A 343 -2.80 2.35 -12.46
CA PHE A 343 -2.85 3.75 -12.11
C PHE A 343 -2.09 3.99 -10.81
N ASP A 344 -1.42 5.12 -10.76
CA ASP A 344 -0.72 5.63 -9.60
C ASP A 344 -1.02 7.13 -9.53
N ALA A 345 -1.68 7.57 -8.49
CA ALA A 345 -2.03 8.98 -8.38
C ALA A 345 -0.81 9.79 -7.94
N PRO A 346 -0.47 10.86 -8.64
CA PRO A 346 0.56 11.77 -8.21
C PRO A 346 0.21 12.38 -6.86
N TRP A 347 1.05 12.14 -5.85
CA TRP A 347 0.82 12.66 -4.50
C TRP A 347 0.66 14.18 -4.49
N LYS A 348 1.53 14.91 -5.19
CA LYS A 348 1.49 16.37 -5.27
C LYS A 348 0.19 16.91 -5.86
N ASP A 349 -0.36 16.21 -6.86
CA ASP A 349 -1.62 16.65 -7.48
C ASP A 349 -2.78 16.52 -6.50
N ILE A 350 -2.76 15.49 -5.67
CA ILE A 350 -3.78 15.26 -4.64
C ILE A 350 -3.63 16.26 -3.49
N GLU A 351 -2.40 16.55 -3.09
CA GLU A 351 -2.08 17.56 -2.08
C GLU A 351 -2.42 18.98 -2.58
N ALA A 352 -2.01 19.32 -3.80
CA ALA A 352 -2.27 20.63 -4.41
C ALA A 352 -3.77 20.93 -4.57
N GLN A 353 -4.59 19.88 -4.72
CA GLN A 353 -6.04 19.98 -4.76
C GLN A 353 -6.69 20.05 -3.36
N GLY A 354 -5.89 20.05 -2.28
CA GLY A 354 -6.38 20.18 -0.90
C GLY A 354 -7.08 18.93 -0.35
N TYR A 355 -6.90 17.78 -0.98
CA TYR A 355 -7.56 16.52 -0.57
C TYR A 355 -6.79 15.75 0.49
N ILE A 356 -5.53 16.08 0.68
CA ILE A 356 -4.65 15.53 1.73
C ILE A 356 -3.97 16.74 2.38
N ALA A 357 -3.89 16.76 3.71
CA ALA A 357 -3.14 17.80 4.40
C ALA A 357 -1.64 17.54 4.25
N PRO A 358 -0.84 18.56 3.98
CA PRO A 358 0.61 18.42 4.08
C PRO A 358 0.98 18.03 5.51
N ALA A 359 1.98 17.15 5.64
CA ALA A 359 2.50 16.71 6.91
C ALA A 359 4.01 16.87 6.98
N GLU A 360 4.46 17.35 8.10
CA GLU A 360 5.87 17.38 8.48
C GLU A 360 6.14 16.22 9.44
N CYS A 361 7.08 15.37 9.09
CA CYS A 361 7.45 14.21 9.88
C CYS A 361 8.83 14.42 10.50
N PHE A 362 8.91 14.28 11.82
CA PHE A 362 10.13 14.47 12.60
C PHE A 362 10.52 13.17 13.30
N GLU A 363 11.74 12.70 13.07
CA GLU A 363 12.35 11.66 13.89
C GLU A 363 13.22 12.33 14.96
N VAL A 364 12.82 12.20 16.21
CA VAL A 364 13.56 12.76 17.33
C VAL A 364 14.38 11.67 18.01
N ARG A 365 15.70 11.78 17.92
CA ARG A 365 16.64 10.81 18.50
C ARG A 365 16.99 11.16 19.92
N VAL A 366 16.83 10.20 20.82
CA VAL A 366 17.20 10.33 22.23
C VAL A 366 18.31 9.35 22.60
N GLU A 367 19.21 9.77 23.46
CA GLU A 367 20.21 8.89 24.08
C GLU A 367 19.57 8.03 25.16
N LEU A 368 19.89 6.73 25.21
CA LEU A 368 19.53 5.90 26.34
C LEU A 368 20.33 6.32 27.57
N PRO A 369 19.68 6.47 28.74
CA PRO A 369 20.40 6.58 30.03
C PRO A 369 21.34 5.40 30.23
N ASP A 370 22.42 5.58 31.00
CA ASP A 370 23.46 4.57 31.17
C ASP A 370 22.91 3.23 31.72
N GLU A 371 21.94 3.29 32.64
CA GLU A 371 21.30 2.08 33.18
C GLU A 371 20.54 1.32 32.08
N GLU A 372 19.68 2.01 31.33
CA GLU A 372 18.91 1.42 30.23
C GLU A 372 19.83 0.94 29.10
N ARG A 373 20.96 1.61 28.86
CA ARG A 373 21.98 1.20 27.89
C ARG A 373 22.64 -0.11 28.28
N MET A 374 22.93 -0.31 29.57
CA MET A 374 23.47 -1.58 30.08
C MET A 374 22.43 -2.70 29.96
N GLU A 375 21.19 -2.46 30.38
CA GLU A 375 20.10 -3.43 30.21
C GLU A 375 19.89 -3.79 28.74
N TYR A 376 19.89 -2.80 27.85
CA TYR A 376 19.76 -3.01 26.41
C TYR A 376 20.89 -3.88 25.84
N ALA A 377 22.14 -3.67 26.32
CA ALA A 377 23.30 -4.41 25.81
C ALA A 377 23.27 -5.90 26.13
N ILE A 378 22.68 -6.30 27.28
CA ILE A 378 22.59 -7.70 27.72
C ILE A 378 21.27 -8.38 27.34
N ALA A 379 20.25 -7.63 26.92
CA ALA A 379 18.96 -8.17 26.53
C ALA A 379 18.98 -8.78 25.14
N ASP A 380 18.06 -9.71 24.87
CA ASP A 380 17.90 -10.37 23.58
C ASP A 380 16.54 -10.08 22.94
N GLY A 381 16.48 -10.10 21.59
CA GLY A 381 15.27 -10.11 20.80
C GLY A 381 14.24 -9.05 21.19
N ASP A 382 13.03 -9.49 21.53
CA ASP A 382 11.90 -8.62 21.86
C ASP A 382 12.13 -7.77 23.12
N ALA A 383 12.85 -8.29 24.10
CA ALA A 383 13.19 -7.57 25.32
C ALA A 383 14.08 -6.37 25.01
N ARG A 384 15.05 -6.55 24.12
CA ARG A 384 15.95 -5.50 23.66
C ARG A 384 15.20 -4.36 22.96
N PHE A 385 14.28 -4.71 22.07
CA PHE A 385 13.43 -3.71 21.42
C PHE A 385 12.54 -2.97 22.41
N ARG A 386 11.95 -3.68 23.37
CA ARG A 386 11.09 -3.08 24.40
C ARG A 386 11.82 -2.04 25.23
N ILE A 387 13.05 -2.31 25.69
CA ILE A 387 13.88 -1.36 26.46
C ILE A 387 14.06 -0.05 25.67
N ALA A 388 14.44 -0.14 24.40
CA ALA A 388 14.59 1.03 23.55
C ALA A 388 13.25 1.78 23.36
N ALA A 389 12.17 1.05 23.08
CA ALA A 389 10.85 1.62 22.82
C ALA A 389 10.25 2.32 24.04
N THR A 390 10.52 1.83 25.25
CA THR A 390 9.99 2.37 26.52
C THR A 390 10.96 3.27 27.27
N ALA A 391 12.04 3.71 26.64
CA ALA A 391 13.09 4.53 27.25
C ALA A 391 12.52 5.78 27.96
N LYS A 392 12.88 5.96 29.24
CA LYS A 392 12.39 7.07 30.08
C LYS A 392 12.83 8.45 29.58
N ALA A 393 13.93 8.52 28.85
CA ALA A 393 14.40 9.75 28.23
C ALA A 393 13.40 10.35 27.20
N LYS A 394 12.44 9.58 26.71
CA LYS A 394 11.36 10.06 25.82
C LYS A 394 10.34 10.95 26.53
N ILE A 395 10.14 10.79 27.84
CA ILE A 395 9.15 11.54 28.62
C ILE A 395 9.43 13.05 28.66
N PRO A 396 10.65 13.52 28.97
CA PRO A 396 10.96 14.95 28.91
C PRO A 396 10.74 15.57 27.54
N LEU A 397 11.04 14.82 26.47
CA LEU A 397 10.81 15.28 25.09
C LEU A 397 9.31 15.41 24.77
N MET A 398 8.50 14.46 25.17
CA MET A 398 7.03 14.59 25.01
C MET A 398 6.53 15.87 25.68
N LYS A 399 7.02 16.20 26.90
CA LYS A 399 6.63 17.44 27.59
C LYS A 399 7.04 18.69 26.80
N LYS A 400 8.24 18.71 26.22
CA LYS A 400 8.70 19.82 25.36
C LYS A 400 7.85 19.95 24.11
N ILE A 401 7.55 18.86 23.41
CA ILE A 401 6.72 18.87 22.20
C ILE A 401 5.29 19.35 22.54
N LEU A 402 4.69 18.84 23.63
CA LEU A 402 3.37 19.29 24.10
C LEU A 402 3.35 20.78 24.43
N ALA A 403 4.42 21.30 25.05
CA ALA A 403 4.56 22.72 25.35
C ALA A 403 4.70 23.59 24.09
N LYS A 404 5.45 23.10 23.10
CA LYS A 404 5.62 23.75 21.78
C LYS A 404 4.26 23.85 21.04
N HIS A 405 3.41 22.84 21.19
CA HIS A 405 2.10 22.74 20.56
C HIS A 405 0.94 22.97 21.54
N ALA A 406 1.14 23.86 22.52
CA ALA A 406 0.12 24.12 23.52
C ALA A 406 -1.20 24.58 22.90
N GLY A 407 -2.30 23.90 23.23
CA GLY A 407 -3.64 24.18 22.70
C GLY A 407 -3.96 23.52 21.36
N GLU A 408 -3.01 22.82 20.74
CA GLU A 408 -3.28 22.06 19.53
C GLU A 408 -3.74 20.63 19.86
N PRO A 409 -4.75 20.08 19.14
CA PRO A 409 -5.19 18.70 19.35
C PRO A 409 -4.02 17.73 19.10
N THR A 410 -3.57 17.04 20.15
CA THR A 410 -2.39 16.17 20.12
C THR A 410 -2.74 14.73 20.50
N LEU A 411 -2.29 13.76 19.68
CA LEU A 411 -2.37 12.34 20.01
C LEU A 411 -0.97 11.80 20.37
N ILE A 412 -0.89 11.11 21.52
CA ILE A 412 0.30 10.38 21.95
C ILE A 412 0.05 8.90 21.71
N ILE A 413 0.86 8.26 20.88
CA ILE A 413 0.64 6.90 20.38
C ILE A 413 1.71 5.96 20.95
N GLY A 414 1.28 4.93 21.69
CA GLY A 414 2.17 3.92 22.28
C GLY A 414 1.75 2.49 21.94
N GLN A 415 2.71 1.57 22.03
CA GLN A 415 2.48 0.14 21.83
C GLN A 415 2.31 -0.61 23.15
N TYR A 416 3.07 -0.25 24.17
CA TYR A 416 3.12 -0.94 25.44
C TYR A 416 2.17 -0.30 26.46
N LEU A 417 1.29 -1.12 27.07
CA LEU A 417 0.25 -0.61 27.98
C LEU A 417 0.84 0.02 29.24
N ASP A 418 1.91 -0.57 29.79
CA ASP A 418 2.63 -0.03 30.94
C ASP A 418 3.23 1.36 30.64
N GLN A 419 3.81 1.56 29.46
CA GLN A 419 4.30 2.88 29.04
C GLN A 419 3.13 3.88 28.85
N ILE A 420 2.02 3.44 28.27
CA ILE A 420 0.82 4.26 28.08
C ILE A 420 0.27 4.70 29.45
N ASP A 421 0.22 3.78 30.42
CA ASP A 421 -0.26 4.05 31.77
C ASP A 421 0.66 5.07 32.48
N GLU A 422 1.97 4.86 32.42
CA GLU A 422 2.97 5.77 32.99
C GLU A 422 2.87 7.19 32.36
N VAL A 423 2.80 7.27 31.04
CA VAL A 423 2.71 8.55 30.32
C VAL A 423 1.40 9.27 30.65
N ALA A 424 0.28 8.55 30.66
CA ALA A 424 -1.03 9.12 30.97
C ALA A 424 -1.07 9.71 32.39
N GLU A 425 -0.49 8.99 33.36
CA GLU A 425 -0.42 9.42 34.76
C GLU A 425 0.53 10.62 34.94
N LEU A 426 1.76 10.53 34.43
CA LEU A 426 2.77 11.59 34.56
C LEU A 426 2.39 12.91 33.88
N LEU A 427 1.62 12.85 32.81
CA LEU A 427 1.19 14.03 32.06
C LEU A 427 -0.23 14.44 32.41
N ASN A 428 -0.94 13.67 33.23
CA ASN A 428 -2.36 13.87 33.57
C ASN A 428 -3.25 14.01 32.31
N ILE A 429 -3.03 13.10 31.34
CA ILE A 429 -3.74 13.03 30.06
C ILE A 429 -4.60 11.78 30.03
N PRO A 430 -5.89 11.85 29.62
CA PRO A 430 -6.71 10.66 29.47
C PRO A 430 -6.10 9.64 28.51
N LYS A 431 -6.28 8.35 28.79
CA LYS A 431 -5.82 7.24 27.93
C LYS A 431 -6.98 6.49 27.31
N LEU A 432 -6.72 5.94 26.13
CA LEU A 432 -7.63 5.09 25.38
C LEU A 432 -6.91 3.83 24.93
N THR A 433 -7.40 2.68 25.39
CA THR A 433 -6.81 1.37 25.09
C THR A 433 -7.88 0.41 24.54
N GLY A 434 -7.48 -0.79 24.16
CA GLY A 434 -8.42 -1.84 23.75
C GLY A 434 -9.38 -2.26 24.87
N GLN A 435 -9.08 -1.97 26.12
CA GLN A 435 -9.90 -2.29 27.29
C GLN A 435 -10.88 -1.16 27.67
N THR A 436 -10.74 0.03 27.08
CA THR A 436 -11.64 1.16 27.36
C THR A 436 -13.05 0.82 26.87
N PRO A 437 -14.09 0.91 27.75
CA PRO A 437 -15.48 0.66 27.39
C PRO A 437 -15.94 1.55 26.21
N VAL A 438 -16.89 1.06 25.42
CA VAL A 438 -17.35 1.73 24.20
C VAL A 438 -17.89 3.15 24.51
N ASP A 439 -18.74 3.26 25.54
CA ASP A 439 -19.36 4.54 25.93
C ASP A 439 -18.31 5.57 26.39
N GLU A 440 -17.32 5.13 27.16
CA GLU A 440 -16.22 5.97 27.63
C GLU A 440 -15.35 6.41 26.42
N ARG A 441 -15.10 5.51 25.50
CA ARG A 441 -14.36 5.78 24.26
C ARG A 441 -15.04 6.85 23.42
N GLU A 442 -16.35 6.72 23.21
CA GLU A 442 -17.15 7.71 22.46
C GLU A 442 -17.14 9.08 23.15
N GLN A 443 -17.21 9.10 24.49
CA GLN A 443 -17.15 10.35 25.24
C GLN A 443 -15.77 11.02 25.12
N LEU A 444 -14.67 10.25 25.23
CA LEU A 444 -13.31 10.78 25.06
C LEU A 444 -13.11 11.37 23.66
N TYR A 445 -13.60 10.71 22.63
CA TYR A 445 -13.53 11.23 21.27
C TYR A 445 -14.36 12.50 21.08
N LYS A 446 -15.56 12.55 21.67
CA LYS A 446 -16.40 13.75 21.64
C LYS A 446 -15.74 14.93 22.35
N ASP A 447 -15.15 14.70 23.51
CA ASP A 447 -14.43 15.72 24.27
C ASP A 447 -13.17 16.20 23.54
N PHE A 448 -12.46 15.31 22.84
CA PHE A 448 -11.31 15.67 22.04
C PHE A 448 -11.71 16.47 20.77
N ARG A 449 -12.74 16.03 20.04
CA ARG A 449 -13.26 16.76 18.86
C ARG A 449 -13.79 18.14 19.20
N SER A 450 -14.39 18.30 20.38
CA SER A 450 -14.90 19.60 20.84
C SER A 450 -13.83 20.54 21.38
N GLY A 451 -12.56 20.09 21.46
CA GLY A 451 -11.46 20.86 22.06
C GLY A 451 -11.49 20.94 23.59
N LYS A 452 -12.38 20.21 24.25
CA LYS A 452 -12.41 20.10 25.72
C LYS A 452 -11.19 19.33 26.23
N LEU A 453 -10.72 18.35 25.47
CA LEU A 453 -9.44 17.67 25.65
C LEU A 453 -8.49 18.10 24.52
N THR A 454 -7.32 18.58 24.90
CA THR A 454 -6.27 18.98 23.93
C THR A 454 -5.27 17.88 23.67
N ALA A 455 -5.23 16.83 24.50
CA ALA A 455 -4.34 15.69 24.30
C ALA A 455 -5.01 14.37 24.72
N LEU A 456 -4.65 13.28 24.05
CA LEU A 456 -5.14 11.94 24.35
C LEU A 456 -4.01 10.92 24.15
N VAL A 457 -3.80 10.00 25.10
CA VAL A 457 -2.85 8.88 24.96
C VAL A 457 -3.60 7.68 24.41
N VAL A 458 -3.14 7.10 23.31
CA VAL A 458 -3.84 6.01 22.63
C VAL A 458 -2.94 4.78 22.43
N SER A 459 -3.50 3.60 22.66
CA SER A 459 -2.81 2.36 22.34
C SER A 459 -2.95 1.98 20.87
N LYS A 460 -2.03 1.16 20.37
CA LYS A 460 -2.08 0.59 19.01
C LYS A 460 -3.43 -0.08 18.71
N VAL A 461 -3.99 -0.83 19.64
CA VAL A 461 -5.25 -1.58 19.45
C VAL A 461 -6.45 -0.64 19.31
N ALA A 462 -6.43 0.51 19.97
CA ALA A 462 -7.46 1.52 19.81
C ALA A 462 -7.45 2.16 18.41
N ASN A 463 -6.30 2.14 17.73
CA ASN A 463 -6.15 2.72 16.39
C ASN A 463 -6.87 1.94 15.28
N PHE A 464 -7.07 0.62 15.45
CA PHE A 464 -7.68 -0.22 14.42
C PHE A 464 -9.21 -0.22 14.43
N SER A 465 -9.82 0.21 15.52
CA SER A 465 -11.25 -0.04 15.76
C SER A 465 -12.16 1.17 15.54
N VAL A 466 -11.63 2.39 15.41
CA VAL A 466 -12.46 3.62 15.40
C VAL A 466 -11.79 4.71 14.56
N ASP A 467 -12.60 5.57 13.96
CA ASP A 467 -12.16 6.85 13.39
C ASP A 467 -11.45 7.68 14.47
N LEU A 468 -10.11 7.64 14.47
CA LEU A 468 -9.32 8.52 15.33
C LEU A 468 -9.74 9.97 15.04
N PRO A 469 -9.95 10.77 16.08
CA PRO A 469 -10.27 12.18 15.88
C PRO A 469 -9.13 12.90 15.16
N GLU A 470 -9.46 13.91 14.40
CA GLU A 470 -8.50 14.75 13.72
C GLU A 470 -7.56 15.40 14.74
N ALA A 471 -6.28 15.16 14.61
CA ALA A 471 -5.25 15.77 15.42
C ALA A 471 -4.35 16.68 14.57
N SER A 472 -3.82 17.73 15.18
CA SER A 472 -2.82 18.60 14.56
C SER A 472 -1.42 18.07 14.74
N VAL A 473 -1.21 17.39 15.86
CA VAL A 473 0.09 16.86 16.27
C VAL A 473 -0.10 15.41 16.69
N ALA A 474 0.82 14.56 16.26
CA ALA A 474 0.93 13.19 16.75
C ALA A 474 2.34 12.94 17.26
N ILE A 475 2.44 12.28 18.42
CA ILE A 475 3.72 11.91 19.04
C ILE A 475 3.73 10.40 19.20
N GLN A 476 4.54 9.72 18.43
CA GLN A 476 4.73 8.27 18.56
C GLN A 476 5.88 8.01 19.53
N ILE A 477 5.56 7.42 20.68
CA ILE A 477 6.52 7.12 21.76
C ILE A 477 7.11 5.73 21.66
N SER A 478 6.37 4.78 21.08
CA SER A 478 6.86 3.45 20.72
C SER A 478 6.19 2.97 19.43
N GLY A 479 7.00 2.43 18.53
CA GLY A 479 6.55 1.90 17.24
C GLY A 479 6.32 0.38 17.30
N ALA A 480 5.55 -0.15 16.35
CA ALA A 480 5.51 -1.58 16.11
C ALA A 480 6.79 -2.07 15.42
N PHE A 481 7.14 -3.34 15.58
CA PHE A 481 8.16 -3.99 14.79
C PHE A 481 7.86 -3.78 13.29
N GLY A 482 8.54 -2.83 12.66
CA GLY A 482 8.70 -2.70 11.22
C GLY A 482 7.45 -2.54 10.33
N SER A 483 6.24 -2.48 10.86
CA SER A 483 5.04 -2.38 10.02
C SER A 483 4.89 -0.97 9.42
N ARG A 484 5.36 -0.83 8.18
CA ARG A 484 5.23 0.38 7.35
C ARG A 484 3.78 0.81 7.18
N GLN A 485 2.90 -0.17 7.14
CA GLN A 485 1.50 0.01 6.83
C GLN A 485 0.69 0.57 7.98
N GLU A 486 0.93 0.12 9.21
CA GLU A 486 0.23 0.65 10.38
C GLU A 486 0.48 2.15 10.53
N GLU A 487 1.68 2.58 10.23
CA GLU A 487 2.09 3.98 10.31
C GLU A 487 1.44 4.82 9.20
N ALA A 488 1.34 4.28 7.99
CA ALA A 488 0.63 4.90 6.88
C ALA A 488 -0.85 5.14 7.19
N GLN A 489 -1.51 4.13 7.72
CA GLN A 489 -2.93 4.24 8.07
C GLN A 489 -3.14 5.24 9.21
N ARG A 490 -2.22 5.30 10.17
CA ARG A 490 -2.24 6.30 11.25
C ARG A 490 -2.10 7.71 10.69
N LEU A 491 -1.07 7.95 9.88
CA LEU A 491 -0.84 9.25 9.27
C LEU A 491 -2.00 9.67 8.37
N GLY A 492 -2.48 8.80 7.50
CA GLY A 492 -3.59 9.13 6.61
C GLY A 492 -4.91 9.46 7.33
N ARG A 493 -5.09 8.99 8.57
CA ARG A 493 -6.25 9.36 9.39
C ARG A 493 -6.03 10.64 10.18
N LEU A 494 -4.80 10.88 10.67
CA LEU A 494 -4.42 12.09 11.37
C LEU A 494 -4.34 13.31 10.45
N LEU A 495 -3.99 13.09 9.18
CA LEU A 495 -3.65 14.12 8.20
C LEU A 495 -4.84 14.48 7.30
N ARG A 496 -6.04 14.53 7.82
CA ARG A 496 -7.17 15.07 7.06
C ARG A 496 -7.01 16.58 6.88
N PRO A 497 -7.41 17.11 5.70
CA PRO A 497 -7.32 18.54 5.45
C PRO A 497 -8.04 19.33 6.54
N LYS A 498 -7.34 20.30 7.11
CA LYS A 498 -7.95 21.21 8.09
C LYS A 498 -8.53 22.41 7.39
N GLN A 499 -9.65 22.91 7.91
CA GLN A 499 -10.30 24.11 7.38
C GLN A 499 -9.42 25.36 7.49
N ASP A 500 -8.43 25.34 8.39
CA ASP A 500 -7.50 26.46 8.64
C ASP A 500 -6.19 26.40 7.86
N GLY A 501 -5.99 25.35 7.02
CA GLY A 501 -4.81 25.17 6.17
C GLY A 501 -3.50 24.86 6.90
N ARG A 502 -3.53 24.54 8.21
CA ARG A 502 -2.32 24.22 8.98
C ARG A 502 -1.77 22.85 8.60
N THR A 503 -0.44 22.74 8.54
CA THR A 503 0.29 21.48 8.34
C THR A 503 0.20 20.62 9.60
N ALA A 504 -0.09 19.33 9.45
CA ALA A 504 -0.03 18.39 10.56
C ALA A 504 1.42 18.01 10.86
N GLN A 505 1.76 17.84 12.14
CA GLN A 505 3.10 17.48 12.57
C GLN A 505 3.13 16.11 13.25
N PHE A 506 4.03 15.26 12.79
CA PHE A 506 4.20 13.90 13.30
C PHE A 506 5.60 13.71 13.85
N TYR A 507 5.69 13.50 15.16
CA TYR A 507 6.93 13.24 15.88
C TYR A 507 7.07 11.76 16.21
N THR A 508 8.19 11.14 15.83
CA THR A 508 8.55 9.79 16.23
C THR A 508 9.76 9.83 17.15
N LEU A 509 9.60 9.40 18.41
CA LEU A 509 10.69 9.39 19.39
C LEU A 509 11.44 8.06 19.34
N ILE A 510 12.73 8.09 19.10
CA ILE A 510 13.56 6.90 18.83
C ILE A 510 14.80 6.93 19.71
N ALA A 511 15.09 5.79 20.37
CA ALA A 511 16.35 5.62 21.08
C ALA A 511 17.49 5.42 20.08
N ARG A 512 18.53 6.29 20.18
CA ARG A 512 19.71 6.27 19.31
C ARG A 512 20.52 4.98 19.50
N ASP A 513 21.13 4.50 18.43
CA ASP A 513 22.01 3.32 18.40
C ASP A 513 21.34 2.04 18.93
N THR A 514 20.05 1.89 18.62
CA THR A 514 19.24 0.73 19.01
C THR A 514 18.51 0.12 17.82
N LEU A 515 17.96 -1.09 18.01
CA LEU A 515 17.09 -1.74 17.02
C LEU A 515 15.89 -0.88 16.63
N GLU A 516 15.45 0.05 17.48
CA GLU A 516 14.35 0.95 17.16
C GLU A 516 14.72 1.89 15.99
N GLN A 517 16.00 2.28 15.90
CA GLN A 517 16.51 3.08 14.79
C GLN A 517 16.56 2.31 13.48
N ASP A 518 16.87 1.01 13.51
CA ASP A 518 16.85 0.16 12.31
C ASP A 518 15.42 0.04 11.75
N PHE A 519 14.43 -0.13 12.63
CA PHE A 519 13.02 -0.14 12.22
C PHE A 519 12.52 1.24 11.75
N ALA A 520 13.08 2.33 12.27
CA ALA A 520 12.76 3.68 11.82
C ALA A 520 13.14 3.91 10.36
N GLN A 521 14.23 3.34 9.86
CA GLN A 521 14.62 3.44 8.44
C GLN A 521 13.53 2.91 7.49
N ASN A 522 12.83 1.85 7.87
CA ASN A 522 11.72 1.32 7.09
C ASN A 522 10.53 2.29 7.07
N ARG A 523 10.28 3.00 8.16
CA ARG A 523 9.23 4.02 8.28
C ARG A 523 9.57 5.25 7.45
N GLN A 524 10.81 5.75 7.55
CA GLN A 524 11.32 6.86 6.76
C GLN A 524 11.10 6.62 5.27
N ARG A 525 11.48 5.42 4.81
CA ARG A 525 11.27 5.01 3.43
C ARG A 525 9.80 5.11 3.04
N PHE A 526 8.89 4.59 3.85
CA PHE A 526 7.47 4.66 3.57
C PHE A 526 6.95 6.10 3.51
N LEU A 527 7.31 6.96 4.48
CA LEU A 527 6.88 8.35 4.51
C LEU A 527 7.41 9.13 3.29
N ALA A 528 8.67 8.89 2.92
CA ALA A 528 9.26 9.47 1.73
C ALA A 528 8.57 8.98 0.44
N GLU A 529 8.18 7.70 0.34
CA GLU A 529 7.40 7.16 -0.78
C GLU A 529 6.04 7.86 -0.92
N GLN A 530 5.42 8.22 0.22
CA GLN A 530 4.16 8.95 0.25
C GLN A 530 4.31 10.47 0.05
N GLY A 531 5.52 10.96 -0.17
CA GLY A 531 5.79 12.37 -0.47
C GLY A 531 5.91 13.29 0.76
N TYR A 532 5.87 12.76 1.98
CA TYR A 532 6.03 13.57 3.19
C TYR A 532 7.46 14.13 3.31
N SER A 533 7.58 15.35 3.82
CA SER A 533 8.87 15.86 4.28
C SER A 533 9.27 15.09 5.55
N TYR A 534 10.56 14.78 5.67
CA TYR A 534 11.09 14.02 6.79
C TYR A 534 12.38 14.64 7.29
N GLU A 535 12.44 14.95 8.57
CA GLU A 535 13.59 15.58 9.21
C GLU A 535 14.04 14.77 10.44
N ILE A 536 15.35 14.62 10.60
CA ILE A 536 15.93 13.95 11.77
C ILE A 536 16.43 15.04 12.73
N LEU A 537 15.91 15.03 13.94
CA LEU A 537 16.22 15.98 14.99
C LEU A 537 16.92 15.27 16.16
N ASP A 538 17.92 15.92 16.72
CA ASP A 538 18.44 15.51 18.02
C ASP A 538 17.56 16.08 19.15
N SER A 539 17.51 15.36 20.28
CA SER A 539 16.72 15.75 21.46
C SER A 539 16.96 17.17 21.95
N ASP A 540 18.14 17.73 21.66
CA ASP A 540 18.53 19.09 22.06
C ASP A 540 17.98 20.16 21.11
N SER A 541 17.48 19.77 19.94
CA SER A 541 16.93 20.67 18.92
C SER A 541 15.44 20.98 19.08
N ILE A 542 14.77 20.37 20.08
CA ILE A 542 13.32 20.51 20.36
C ILE A 542 13.03 21.50 21.45
#